data_ecac44713e852bab2ecb608dfdda89c6
#
_entry.id   ecac44713e852bab2ecb608dfdda89c6
#
_cell.length_a   1.000
_cell.length_b   1.000
_cell.length_c   1.000
_cell.angle_alpha   90.00
_cell.angle_beta   90.00
_cell.angle_gamma   90.00
#
_symmetry.space_group_name_H-M   'P 1'
#
loop_
_entity.id
_entity.type
_entity.pdbx_description
1 polymer ?
#
loop_
_entity_poly.entity_id
_entity_poly.type
_entity_poly.pdbx_seq_one_letter_code
_entity_poly.pdbx_strand_id
1 'polypeptide(L)'
;MLTNDDFKAIDIELCQRSLSEFAKQAWHVLEPSTPLKWGWCLDAICDHLEAVNSGQIKRLLMNVPPASMKSLLTGVLFPAWEWAKGQQELRYLGTAHNQVLAVRDNMKCRRLIQSEWYQSMFEVELTSDQNAKTKFENSKTGFREA
;
A
#
# COMPACT_ATOMS: atom_id res chain seq x y z
N MET A 1 13.89 28.13 10.17
CA MET A 1 14.54 27.21 9.21
C MET A 1 14.01 25.81 9.47
N LEU A 2 13.49 25.14 8.45
CA LEU A 2 12.93 23.79 8.63
C LEU A 2 14.06 22.79 8.93
N THR A 3 13.82 21.90 9.87
CA THR A 3 14.72 20.81 10.26
C THR A 3 14.45 19.53 9.45
N ASN A 4 15.33 18.55 9.52
CA ASN A 4 15.08 17.24 8.89
C ASN A 4 13.82 16.57 9.47
N ASP A 5 13.53 16.79 10.74
CA ASP A 5 12.33 16.26 11.39
C ASP A 5 11.05 16.94 10.87
N ASP A 6 11.12 18.24 10.54
CA ASP A 6 10.00 18.96 9.93
C ASP A 6 9.71 18.43 8.52
N PHE A 7 10.75 18.19 7.70
CA PHE A 7 10.58 17.59 6.37
C PHE A 7 9.98 16.18 6.44
N LYS A 8 10.45 15.37 7.39
CA LYS A 8 9.89 14.04 7.61
C LYS A 8 8.42 14.08 8.04
N ALA A 9 8.05 15.00 8.92
CA ALA A 9 6.66 15.18 9.33
C ALA A 9 5.77 15.60 8.16
N ILE A 10 6.26 16.46 7.27
CA ILE A 10 5.56 16.85 6.03
C ILE A 10 5.36 15.64 5.11
N ASP A 11 6.40 14.83 4.90
CA ASP A 11 6.32 13.63 4.06
C ASP A 11 5.32 12.61 4.61
N ILE A 12 5.29 12.39 5.91
CA ILE A 12 4.32 11.52 6.58
C ILE A 12 2.89 12.02 6.29
N GLU A 13 2.64 13.31 6.51
CA GLU A 13 1.33 13.91 6.29
C GLU A 13 0.89 13.83 4.83
N LEU A 14 1.77 14.12 3.89
CA LEU A 14 1.51 13.99 2.45
C LEU A 14 1.16 12.55 2.08
N CYS A 15 1.94 11.59 2.54
CA CYS A 15 1.68 10.17 2.32
C CYS A 15 0.34 9.73 2.90
N GLN A 16 -0.01 10.16 4.10
CA GLN A 16 -1.27 9.78 4.75
C GLN A 16 -2.50 10.38 4.05
N ARG A 17 -2.37 11.59 3.51
CA ARG A 17 -3.46 12.27 2.80
C ARG A 17 -3.69 11.78 1.38
N SER A 18 -2.66 11.31 0.70
CA SER A 18 -2.71 10.99 -0.73
C SER A 18 -2.08 9.63 -1.03
N LEU A 19 -2.88 8.73 -1.60
CA LEU A 19 -2.38 7.44 -2.08
C LEU A 19 -1.38 7.62 -3.21
N SER A 20 -1.53 8.61 -4.09
CA SER A 20 -0.58 8.86 -5.17
C SER A 20 0.78 9.31 -4.62
N GLU A 21 0.83 10.17 -3.62
CA GLU A 21 2.07 10.57 -2.97
C GLU A 21 2.72 9.42 -2.21
N PHE A 22 1.94 8.63 -1.48
CA PHE A 22 2.42 7.41 -0.84
C PHE A 22 3.03 6.45 -1.87
N ALA A 23 2.35 6.19 -2.99
CA ALA A 23 2.82 5.30 -4.04
C ALA A 23 4.13 5.78 -4.67
N LYS A 24 4.24 7.06 -4.96
CA LYS A 24 5.47 7.67 -5.51
C LYS A 24 6.65 7.51 -4.56
N GLN A 25 6.45 7.78 -3.28
CA GLN A 25 7.50 7.62 -2.27
C GLN A 25 7.85 6.15 -1.99
N ALA A 26 6.88 5.24 -2.01
CA ALA A 26 7.08 3.81 -1.80
C ALA A 26 7.77 3.10 -2.97
N TRP A 27 7.80 3.71 -4.15
CA TRP A 27 8.28 3.06 -5.37
C TRP A 27 9.69 2.50 -5.27
N HIS A 28 10.61 3.25 -4.66
CA HIS A 28 12.00 2.82 -4.51
C HIS A 28 12.18 1.55 -3.67
N VAL A 29 11.21 1.25 -2.79
CA VAL A 29 11.21 0.00 -2.01
C VAL A 29 10.76 -1.19 -2.85
N LEU A 30 9.76 -0.98 -3.71
CA LEU A 30 9.14 -2.04 -4.51
C LEU A 30 9.94 -2.36 -5.77
N GLU A 31 10.44 -1.34 -6.44
CA GLU A 31 11.14 -1.44 -7.73
C GLU A 31 12.41 -0.54 -7.73
N PRO A 32 13.42 -0.87 -6.93
CA PRO A 32 14.59 0.00 -6.72
C PRO A 32 15.43 0.24 -7.97
N SER A 33 15.35 -0.66 -8.95
CA SER A 33 16.12 -0.59 -10.20
C SER A 33 15.37 0.02 -11.36
N THR A 34 14.10 0.38 -11.18
CA THR A 34 13.22 0.83 -12.26
C THR A 34 12.74 2.24 -11.98
N PRO A 35 13.04 3.24 -12.84
CA PRO A 35 12.49 4.58 -12.68
C PRO A 35 10.97 4.58 -12.75
N LEU A 36 10.34 5.31 -11.83
CA LEU A 36 8.88 5.47 -11.83
C LEU A 36 8.45 6.32 -13.03
N LYS A 37 7.51 5.80 -13.79
CA LYS A 37 6.79 6.55 -14.82
C LYS A 37 5.37 6.76 -14.35
N TRP A 38 5.07 7.97 -13.91
CA TRP A 38 3.75 8.34 -13.42
C TRP A 38 2.95 9.06 -14.49
N GLY A 39 1.68 8.75 -14.60
CA GLY A 39 0.77 9.38 -15.55
C GLY A 39 -0.64 9.55 -14.96
N TRP A 40 -1.46 10.36 -15.57
CA TRP A 40 -2.80 10.70 -15.11
C TRP A 40 -3.71 9.48 -14.84
N CYS A 41 -3.50 8.37 -15.56
CA CYS A 41 -4.25 7.13 -15.32
C CYS A 41 -4.01 6.59 -13.90
N LEU A 42 -2.80 6.73 -13.38
CA LEU A 42 -2.47 6.30 -12.03
C LEU A 42 -3.09 7.22 -10.98
N ASP A 43 -3.13 8.53 -11.24
CA ASP A 43 -3.86 9.47 -10.40
C ASP A 43 -5.35 9.12 -10.34
N ALA A 44 -5.96 8.84 -11.49
CA ALA A 44 -7.37 8.44 -11.55
C ALA A 44 -7.65 7.14 -10.78
N ILE A 45 -6.76 6.15 -10.83
CA ILE A 45 -6.89 4.92 -10.02
C ILE A 45 -6.79 5.26 -8.54
N CYS A 46 -5.81 6.07 -8.14
CA CYS A 46 -5.63 6.49 -6.75
C CYS A 46 -6.86 7.23 -6.22
N ASP A 47 -7.40 8.18 -6.96
CA ASP A 47 -8.60 8.93 -6.58
C ASP A 47 -9.81 8.02 -6.32
N HIS A 48 -10.01 7.02 -7.18
CA HIS A 48 -11.08 6.04 -7.00
C HIS A 48 -10.84 5.13 -5.78
N LEU A 49 -9.61 4.73 -5.52
CA LEU A 49 -9.26 3.95 -4.33
C LEU A 49 -9.42 4.78 -3.04
N GLU A 50 -9.07 6.05 -3.07
CA GLU A 50 -9.34 6.98 -1.96
C GLU A 50 -10.85 7.14 -1.71
N ALA A 51 -11.66 7.18 -2.78
CA ALA A 51 -13.11 7.19 -2.65
C ALA A 51 -13.67 5.87 -2.07
N VAL A 52 -13.02 4.73 -2.32
CA VAL A 52 -13.32 3.46 -1.63
C VAL A 52 -12.97 3.56 -0.15
N ASN A 53 -11.79 4.07 0.19
CA ASN A 53 -11.36 4.25 1.58
C ASN A 53 -12.31 5.16 2.38
N SER A 54 -12.80 6.24 1.77
CA SER A 54 -13.76 7.17 2.39
C SER A 54 -15.20 6.64 2.44
N GLY A 55 -15.49 5.47 1.85
CA GLY A 55 -16.82 4.88 1.80
C GLY A 55 -17.75 5.47 0.73
N GLN A 56 -17.29 6.39 -0.10
CA GLN A 56 -18.05 6.93 -1.23
C GLN A 56 -18.32 5.87 -2.30
N ILE A 57 -17.35 4.99 -2.54
CA ILE A 57 -17.46 3.85 -3.44
C ILE A 57 -17.39 2.57 -2.62
N LYS A 58 -18.43 1.76 -2.64
CA LYS A 58 -18.48 0.47 -1.94
C LYS A 58 -18.02 -0.70 -2.80
N ARG A 59 -18.13 -0.59 -4.11
CA ARG A 59 -17.74 -1.61 -5.08
C ARG A 59 -17.13 -0.92 -6.29
N LEU A 60 -15.84 -1.20 -6.54
CA LEU A 60 -15.08 -0.61 -7.64
C LEU A 60 -14.69 -1.69 -8.64
N LEU A 61 -15.07 -1.51 -9.90
CA LEU A 61 -14.61 -2.31 -11.02
C LEU A 61 -13.69 -1.46 -11.90
N MET A 62 -12.48 -1.96 -12.15
CA MET A 62 -11.49 -1.26 -12.98
C MET A 62 -11.06 -2.13 -14.16
N ASN A 63 -11.31 -1.64 -15.38
CA ASN A 63 -10.84 -2.23 -16.61
C ASN A 63 -9.72 -1.36 -17.19
N VAL A 64 -8.48 -1.82 -17.01
CA VAL A 64 -7.28 -1.13 -17.48
C VAL A 64 -6.35 -2.11 -18.18
N PRO A 65 -5.52 -1.64 -19.13
CA PRO A 65 -4.59 -2.50 -19.86
C PRO A 65 -3.60 -3.23 -18.92
N PRO A 66 -3.02 -4.35 -19.37
CA PRO A 66 -1.86 -4.94 -18.69
C PRO A 66 -0.73 -3.93 -18.51
N ALA A 67 0.12 -4.16 -17.50
CA ALA A 67 1.26 -3.30 -17.16
C ALA A 67 0.91 -1.86 -16.72
N SER A 68 -0.33 -1.60 -16.32
CA SER A 68 -0.80 -0.30 -15.81
C SER A 68 -0.66 -0.12 -14.29
N MET A 69 0.18 -0.88 -13.63
CA MET A 69 0.35 -0.89 -12.16
C MET A 69 -0.93 -1.19 -11.34
N LYS A 70 -2.03 -1.58 -11.98
CA LYS A 70 -3.31 -1.82 -11.29
C LYS A 70 -3.15 -2.76 -10.08
N SER A 71 -2.58 -3.94 -10.28
CA SER A 71 -2.41 -4.94 -9.21
C SER A 71 -1.49 -4.42 -8.09
N LEU A 72 -0.47 -3.65 -8.45
CA LEU A 72 0.43 -3.05 -7.48
C LEU A 72 -0.29 -1.97 -6.64
N LEU A 73 -1.06 -1.10 -7.29
CA LEU A 73 -1.85 -0.08 -6.59
C LEU A 73 -2.92 -0.70 -5.70
N THR A 74 -3.73 -1.62 -6.23
CA THR A 74 -4.87 -2.19 -5.48
C THR A 74 -4.46 -3.25 -4.46
N GLY A 75 -3.49 -4.09 -4.81
CA GLY A 75 -3.12 -5.26 -4.04
C GLY A 75 -1.94 -5.07 -3.10
N VAL A 76 -1.13 -4.04 -3.27
CA VAL A 76 0.08 -3.81 -2.47
C VAL A 76 0.04 -2.45 -1.79
N LEU A 77 -0.04 -1.39 -2.58
CA LEU A 77 0.06 -0.02 -2.08
C LEU A 77 -1.17 0.41 -1.29
N PHE A 78 -2.36 0.12 -1.77
CA PHE A 78 -3.60 0.54 -1.13
C PHE A 78 -3.77 -0.05 0.29
N PRO A 79 -3.62 -1.36 0.53
CA PRO A 79 -3.68 -1.90 1.90
C PRO A 79 -2.60 -1.34 2.83
N ALA A 80 -1.37 -1.19 2.33
CA ALA A 80 -0.28 -0.61 3.11
C ALA A 80 -0.55 0.87 3.46
N TRP A 81 -1.14 1.62 2.54
CA TRP A 81 -1.51 3.02 2.74
C TRP A 81 -2.63 3.18 3.77
N GLU A 82 -3.67 2.35 3.73
CA GLU A 82 -4.75 2.40 4.71
C GLU A 82 -4.23 2.12 6.13
N TRP A 83 -3.31 1.16 6.28
CA TRP A 83 -2.66 0.94 7.57
C TRP A 83 -1.75 2.10 7.99
N ALA A 84 -1.02 2.72 7.05
CA ALA A 84 -0.20 3.91 7.31
C ALA A 84 -1.02 5.12 7.77
N LYS A 85 -2.29 5.22 7.35
CA LYS A 85 -3.24 6.25 7.81
C LYS A 85 -3.76 6.02 9.23
N GLY A 86 -3.45 4.88 9.84
CA GLY A 86 -3.96 4.49 11.15
C GLY A 86 -5.15 3.53 11.15
N GLN A 87 -5.65 3.11 9.98
CA GLN A 87 -6.75 2.14 9.85
C GLN A 87 -6.22 0.70 9.93
N GLN A 88 -5.48 0.40 10.98
CA GLN A 88 -4.74 -0.86 11.14
C GLN A 88 -5.64 -2.06 11.46
N GLU A 89 -6.90 -1.86 11.80
CA GLU A 89 -7.90 -2.91 12.02
C GLU A 89 -8.46 -3.50 10.72
N LEU A 90 -8.22 -2.85 9.58
CA LEU A 90 -8.73 -3.31 8.29
C LEU A 90 -8.13 -4.65 7.86
N ARG A 91 -8.97 -5.48 7.27
CA ARG A 91 -8.65 -6.84 6.85
C ARG A 91 -8.81 -6.99 5.36
N TYR A 92 -7.88 -7.71 4.73
CA TYR A 92 -7.85 -7.84 3.28
C TYR A 92 -7.78 -9.30 2.84
N LEU A 93 -8.57 -9.64 1.84
CA LEU A 93 -8.46 -10.88 1.08
C LEU A 93 -8.04 -10.53 -0.35
N GLY A 94 -6.83 -10.92 -0.73
CA GLY A 94 -6.31 -10.74 -2.07
C GLY A 94 -6.52 -11.99 -2.90
N THR A 95 -7.26 -11.88 -4.01
CA THR A 95 -7.50 -13.01 -4.92
C THR A 95 -6.96 -12.74 -6.31
N ALA A 96 -6.58 -13.79 -7.01
CA ALA A 96 -6.18 -13.75 -8.42
C ALA A 96 -6.61 -15.06 -9.09
N HIS A 97 -6.60 -15.08 -10.43
CA HIS A 97 -6.88 -16.32 -11.18
C HIS A 97 -5.84 -17.42 -10.93
N ASN A 98 -4.68 -17.06 -10.39
CA ASN A 98 -3.62 -17.99 -10.00
C ASN A 98 -3.11 -17.61 -8.61
N GLN A 99 -3.06 -18.60 -7.71
CA GLN A 99 -2.60 -18.43 -6.35
C GLN A 99 -1.18 -17.83 -6.26
N VAL A 100 -0.29 -18.19 -7.19
CA VAL A 100 1.07 -17.65 -7.23
C VAL A 100 1.07 -16.12 -7.34
N LEU A 101 0.14 -15.54 -8.10
CA LEU A 101 0.02 -14.09 -8.25
C LEU A 101 -0.52 -13.43 -6.98
N ALA A 102 -1.51 -14.04 -6.34
CA ALA A 102 -2.05 -13.54 -5.09
C ALA A 102 -0.98 -13.54 -3.98
N VAL A 103 -0.24 -14.64 -3.85
CA VAL A 103 0.87 -14.77 -2.89
C VAL A 103 2.00 -13.80 -3.20
N ARG A 104 2.34 -13.57 -4.48
CA ARG A 104 3.35 -12.58 -4.90
C ARG A 104 2.98 -11.18 -4.40
N ASP A 105 1.72 -10.77 -4.60
CA ASP A 105 1.26 -9.45 -4.19
C ASP A 105 1.19 -9.34 -2.66
N ASN A 106 0.81 -10.41 -1.98
CA ASN A 106 0.85 -10.51 -0.52
C ASN A 106 2.28 -10.33 0.03
N MET A 107 3.25 -11.00 -0.58
CA MET A 107 4.66 -10.87 -0.21
C MET A 107 5.21 -9.47 -0.48
N LYS A 108 4.85 -8.83 -1.60
CA LYS A 108 5.26 -7.45 -1.91
C LYS A 108 4.69 -6.47 -0.86
N CYS A 109 3.41 -6.61 -0.51
CA CYS A 109 2.79 -5.78 0.52
C CYS A 109 3.49 -5.94 1.89
N ARG A 110 3.73 -7.18 2.32
CA ARG A 110 4.46 -7.46 3.56
C ARG A 110 5.87 -6.86 3.55
N ARG A 111 6.61 -7.03 2.46
CA ARG A 111 7.96 -6.49 2.30
C ARG A 111 7.98 -4.96 2.37
N LEU A 112 6.98 -4.31 1.77
CA LEU A 112 6.82 -2.86 1.85
C LEU A 112 6.62 -2.41 3.30
N ILE A 113 5.70 -3.04 4.04
CA ILE A 113 5.40 -2.71 5.44
C ILE A 113 6.62 -2.96 6.33
N GLN A 114 7.38 -4.02 6.08
CA GLN A 114 8.60 -4.35 6.84
C GLN A 114 9.83 -3.51 6.44
N SER A 115 9.74 -2.69 5.39
CA SER A 115 10.87 -1.88 4.94
C SER A 115 11.27 -0.83 5.97
N GLU A 116 12.55 -0.46 5.98
CA GLU A 116 13.06 0.61 6.83
C GLU A 116 12.36 1.94 6.55
N TRP A 117 12.10 2.25 5.27
CA TRP A 117 11.36 3.43 4.88
C TRP A 117 9.98 3.49 5.53
N TYR A 118 9.18 2.42 5.39
CA TYR A 118 7.82 2.37 5.92
C TYR A 118 7.82 2.45 7.46
N GLN A 119 8.66 1.67 8.11
CA GLN A 119 8.77 1.62 9.57
C GLN A 119 9.30 2.92 10.17
N SER A 120 10.13 3.67 9.43
CA SER A 120 10.62 4.97 9.88
C SER A 120 9.55 6.07 9.87
N MET A 121 8.48 5.90 9.08
CA MET A 121 7.42 6.89 8.88
C MET A 121 6.09 6.52 9.55
N PHE A 122 5.79 5.23 9.63
CA PHE A 122 4.49 4.73 10.09
C PHE A 122 4.66 3.65 11.14
N GLU A 123 3.89 3.75 12.23
CA GLU A 123 3.95 2.80 13.34
C GLU A 123 3.00 1.62 13.09
N VAL A 124 3.41 0.69 12.22
CA VAL A 124 2.68 -0.55 11.93
C VAL A 124 3.54 -1.75 12.27
N GLU A 125 3.22 -2.43 13.34
CA GLU A 125 3.95 -3.61 13.82
C GLU A 125 3.26 -4.88 13.32
N LEU A 126 4.02 -5.75 12.63
CA LEU A 126 3.56 -7.07 12.24
C LEU A 126 3.81 -8.08 13.36
N THR A 127 2.85 -8.99 13.59
CA THR A 127 3.00 -10.05 14.59
C THR A 127 4.00 -11.11 14.11
N SER A 128 4.67 -11.77 15.04
CA SER A 128 5.67 -12.80 14.69
C SER A 128 5.06 -14.15 14.40
N ASP A 129 3.93 -14.46 15.00
CA ASP A 129 3.22 -15.75 14.91
C ASP A 129 2.38 -15.88 13.65
N GLN A 130 1.87 -14.79 13.10
CA GLN A 130 1.14 -14.72 11.82
C GLN A 130 1.88 -13.86 10.80
N ASN A 131 3.06 -14.31 10.40
CA ASN A 131 3.90 -13.60 9.43
C ASN A 131 4.38 -14.54 8.31
N ALA A 132 3.45 -15.09 7.55
CA ALA A 132 3.70 -16.03 6.47
C ALA A 132 3.51 -15.40 5.08
N LYS A 133 3.90 -16.14 4.03
CA LYS A 133 3.76 -15.71 2.63
C LYS A 133 2.29 -15.54 2.23
N THR A 134 1.41 -16.38 2.75
CA THR A 134 -0.02 -16.41 2.43
C THR A 134 -0.84 -15.53 3.34
N LYS A 135 -0.38 -15.29 4.57
CA LYS A 135 -1.09 -14.45 5.54
C LYS A 135 -0.11 -13.76 6.47
N PHE A 136 -0.34 -12.50 6.73
CA PHE A 136 0.33 -11.75 7.79
C PHE A 136 -0.65 -10.83 8.51
N GLU A 137 -0.36 -10.57 9.77
CA GLU A 137 -1.22 -9.81 10.68
C GLU A 137 -0.41 -8.73 11.41
N ASN A 138 -1.07 -7.62 11.73
CA ASN A 138 -0.49 -6.56 12.54
C ASN A 138 -0.97 -6.63 14.00
N SER A 139 -0.32 -5.89 14.88
CA SER A 139 -0.63 -5.84 16.32
C SER A 139 -2.02 -5.26 16.65
N LYS A 140 -2.73 -4.70 15.69
CA LYS A 140 -4.09 -4.14 15.83
C LYS A 140 -5.16 -5.03 15.21
N THR A 141 -4.88 -6.33 15.02
CA THR A 141 -5.80 -7.35 14.48
C THR A 141 -6.18 -7.22 12.99
N GLY A 142 -5.58 -6.27 12.28
CA GLY A 142 -5.66 -6.22 10.84
C GLY A 142 -4.80 -7.30 10.20
N PHE A 143 -5.29 -7.91 9.12
CA PHE A 143 -4.53 -8.91 8.39
C PHE A 143 -4.71 -8.79 6.88
N ARG A 144 -3.76 -9.38 6.18
CA ARG A 144 -3.87 -9.60 4.75
C ARG A 144 -3.61 -11.07 4.43
N GLU A 145 -4.52 -11.65 3.66
CA GLU A 145 -4.51 -13.05 3.25
C GLU A 145 -4.63 -13.16 1.72
N ALA A 146 -3.90 -14.14 1.11
CA ALA A 146 -3.86 -14.43 -0.32
C ALA A 146 -4.44 -15.82 -0.63
#